data_c68213b3c2260054fa4591decbb7e5b2
#
_entry.id   c68213b3c2260054fa4591decbb7e5b2
#
_cell.length_a   1.000
_cell.length_b   1.000
_cell.length_c   1.000
_cell.angle_alpha   90.00
_cell.angle_beta   90.00
_cell.angle_gamma   90.00
#
_symmetry.space_group_name_H-M   'P 1'
#
loop_
_entity.id
_entity.type
_entity.pdbx_description
1 polymer ?
#
loop_
_entity_poly.entity_id
_entity_poly.type
_entity_poly.pdbx_seq_one_letter_code
_entity_poly.pdbx_strand_id
1 'polypeptide(L)'
;MIVSTIPHVLNKLDEIILWCENAGSRQGYFAALYRRMTLAVLEEMLQNGFADNTRMEKLDVIFASRYIDAWSAYQNKQSISKGWQAAFSSCENSGLTVIQHLILGVNTHINLDLSIAAADSCVGANILDLQSDYEKINNIMASLVNETQEKLTKVWWPLALISKITNDRDDAVINFSIVAARKAAWANAVALTHADNNARSNYINGIDNTVTTIANRIINPGYFINAQLKMIKRCEYSDVKRVIQLIK
;
A
#
# COMPACT_ATOMS: atom_id res chain seq x y z
N MET A 1 -18.74 10.97 -5.34
CA MET A 1 -18.90 10.25 -6.64
C MET A 1 -18.47 8.83 -6.39
N ILE A 2 -19.32 7.85 -6.64
CA ILE A 2 -19.01 6.44 -6.39
C ILE A 2 -18.00 5.98 -7.44
N VAL A 3 -16.87 5.45 -7.02
CA VAL A 3 -15.88 4.83 -7.89
C VAL A 3 -16.44 3.49 -8.35
N SER A 4 -16.54 3.25 -9.65
CA SER A 4 -17.19 2.07 -10.22
C SER A 4 -16.37 1.32 -11.27
N THR A 5 -15.26 1.90 -11.71
CA THR A 5 -14.33 1.31 -12.70
C THR A 5 -12.90 1.69 -12.39
N ILE A 6 -11.92 0.92 -12.90
CA ILE A 6 -10.50 1.25 -12.73
C ILE A 6 -10.13 2.63 -13.32
N PRO A 7 -10.63 3.06 -14.49
CA PRO A 7 -10.43 4.42 -14.95
C PRO A 7 -10.93 5.51 -13.98
N HIS A 8 -12.05 5.28 -13.29
CA HIS A 8 -12.50 6.20 -12.23
C HIS A 8 -11.56 6.20 -11.02
N VAL A 9 -10.98 5.04 -10.65
CA VAL A 9 -9.94 4.93 -9.61
C VAL A 9 -8.74 5.79 -9.99
N LEU A 10 -8.22 5.62 -11.21
CA LEU A 10 -7.05 6.37 -11.70
C LEU A 10 -7.29 7.88 -11.67
N ASN A 11 -8.47 8.34 -12.09
CA ASN A 11 -8.84 9.75 -12.02
C ASN A 11 -8.84 10.26 -10.56
N LYS A 12 -9.38 9.49 -9.61
CA LYS A 12 -9.37 9.87 -8.20
C LYS A 12 -7.96 9.89 -7.60
N LEU A 13 -7.13 8.95 -7.97
CA LEU A 13 -5.73 8.95 -7.56
C LEU A 13 -4.97 10.16 -8.14
N ASP A 14 -5.25 10.54 -9.39
CA ASP A 14 -4.68 11.77 -10.00
C ASP A 14 -5.13 13.04 -9.26
N GLU A 15 -6.41 13.13 -8.84
CA GLU A 15 -6.90 14.24 -8.01
C GLU A 15 -6.16 14.31 -6.66
N ILE A 16 -5.98 13.17 -5.99
CA ILE A 16 -5.25 13.08 -4.70
C ILE A 16 -3.78 13.50 -4.89
N ILE A 17 -3.13 13.00 -5.94
CA ILE A 17 -1.74 13.31 -6.26
C ILE A 17 -1.58 14.82 -6.49
N LEU A 18 -2.43 15.40 -7.32
CA LEU A 18 -2.40 16.83 -7.61
C LEU A 18 -2.61 17.68 -6.36
N TRP A 19 -3.55 17.29 -5.50
CA TRP A 19 -3.74 17.97 -4.21
C TRP A 19 -2.47 17.88 -3.34
N CYS A 20 -1.85 16.69 -3.26
CA CYS A 20 -0.63 16.48 -2.48
C CYS A 20 0.56 17.28 -3.05
N GLU A 21 0.71 17.35 -4.39
CA GLU A 21 1.74 18.17 -5.03
C GLU A 21 1.59 19.65 -4.68
N ASN A 22 0.36 20.17 -4.72
CA ASN A 22 0.07 21.57 -4.40
C ASN A 22 0.24 21.90 -2.92
N ALA A 23 -0.09 20.95 -2.05
CA ALA A 23 0.02 21.12 -0.59
C ALA A 23 1.44 20.75 -0.06
N GLY A 24 2.35 20.23 -0.87
CA GLY A 24 3.62 19.67 -0.43
C GLY A 24 3.46 18.51 0.54
N SER A 25 2.39 17.72 0.40
CA SER A 25 2.04 16.63 1.30
C SER A 25 2.69 15.31 0.89
N ARG A 26 3.40 14.67 1.83
CA ARG A 26 4.03 13.34 1.63
C ARG A 26 3.02 12.20 1.47
N GLN A 27 1.73 12.43 1.74
CA GLN A 27 0.67 11.48 1.41
C GLN A 27 0.66 11.13 -0.10
N GLY A 28 1.12 12.04 -0.95
CA GLY A 28 1.27 11.85 -2.38
C GLY A 28 2.27 10.76 -2.78
N TYR A 29 3.21 10.38 -1.92
CA TYR A 29 4.17 9.32 -2.23
C TYR A 29 3.47 7.98 -2.45
N PHE A 30 2.62 7.59 -1.49
CA PHE A 30 1.86 6.35 -1.62
C PHE A 30 0.80 6.44 -2.74
N ALA A 31 0.11 7.57 -2.87
CA ALA A 31 -0.87 7.76 -3.95
C ALA A 31 -0.25 7.57 -5.34
N ALA A 32 0.95 8.12 -5.58
CA ALA A 32 1.69 7.99 -6.83
C ALA A 32 2.11 6.52 -7.10
N LEU A 33 2.66 5.83 -6.09
CA LEU A 33 2.99 4.41 -6.20
C LEU A 33 1.75 3.58 -6.52
N TYR A 34 0.66 3.81 -5.79
CA TYR A 34 -0.57 3.05 -5.96
C TYR A 34 -1.21 3.29 -7.34
N ARG A 35 -1.17 4.52 -7.84
CA ARG A 35 -1.61 4.84 -9.20
C ARG A 35 -0.89 4.01 -10.26
N ARG A 36 0.45 3.87 -10.15
CA ARG A 36 1.23 3.03 -11.08
C ARG A 36 0.80 1.56 -11.02
N MET A 37 0.58 1.04 -9.81
CA MET A 37 0.10 -0.33 -9.61
C MET A 37 -1.27 -0.54 -10.25
N THR A 38 -2.21 0.37 -10.01
CA THR A 38 -3.55 0.32 -10.60
C THR A 38 -3.51 0.40 -12.13
N LEU A 39 -2.63 1.24 -12.70
CA LEU A 39 -2.45 1.34 -14.15
C LEU A 39 -1.94 0.02 -14.74
N ALA A 40 -0.96 -0.62 -14.12
CA ALA A 40 -0.43 -1.90 -14.59
C ALA A 40 -1.47 -3.04 -14.50
N VAL A 41 -2.34 -3.02 -13.49
CA VAL A 41 -3.48 -3.95 -13.40
C VAL A 41 -4.46 -3.70 -14.57
N LEU A 42 -4.76 -2.45 -14.89
CA LEU A 42 -5.61 -2.10 -16.03
C LEU A 42 -5.00 -2.58 -17.36
N GLU A 43 -3.70 -2.37 -17.55
CA GLU A 43 -2.98 -2.81 -18.75
C GLU A 43 -3.04 -4.33 -18.92
N GLU A 44 -2.86 -5.11 -17.84
CA GLU A 44 -3.01 -6.57 -17.85
C GLU A 44 -4.44 -6.99 -18.17
N MET A 45 -5.46 -6.28 -17.65
CA MET A 45 -6.86 -6.55 -17.96
C MET A 45 -7.20 -6.30 -19.44
N LEU A 46 -6.66 -5.23 -20.02
CA LEU A 46 -6.86 -4.90 -21.45
C LEU A 46 -6.27 -5.96 -22.39
N GLN A 47 -5.29 -6.72 -21.92
CA GLN A 47 -4.69 -7.85 -22.64
C GLN A 47 -5.38 -9.19 -22.33
N ASN A 48 -6.54 -9.17 -21.66
CA ASN A 48 -7.24 -10.37 -21.15
C ASN A 48 -6.33 -11.26 -20.31
N GLY A 49 -5.46 -10.65 -19.52
CA GLY A 49 -4.44 -11.35 -18.77
C GLY A 49 -4.94 -12.09 -17.53
N PHE A 50 -6.14 -11.80 -17.02
CA PHE A 50 -6.76 -12.52 -15.90
C PHE A 50 -7.74 -13.57 -16.36
N ALA A 51 -7.95 -14.61 -15.56
CA ALA A 51 -8.95 -15.63 -15.82
C ALA A 51 -10.38 -15.05 -15.79
N ASP A 52 -10.60 -14.05 -14.93
CA ASP A 52 -11.87 -13.31 -14.81
C ASP A 52 -11.62 -11.82 -14.59
N ASN A 53 -11.53 -11.09 -15.69
CA ASN A 53 -11.31 -9.63 -15.68
C ASN A 53 -12.41 -8.89 -14.90
N THR A 54 -13.68 -9.32 -14.99
CA THR A 54 -14.82 -8.67 -14.30
C THR A 54 -14.66 -8.77 -12.78
N ARG A 55 -14.26 -9.94 -12.30
CA ARG A 55 -14.02 -10.17 -10.88
C ARG A 55 -12.79 -9.38 -10.40
N MET A 56 -11.75 -9.31 -11.22
CA MET A 56 -10.56 -8.53 -10.90
C MET A 56 -10.85 -7.03 -10.87
N GLU A 57 -11.65 -6.50 -11.79
CA GLU A 57 -12.09 -5.11 -11.75
C GLU A 57 -12.89 -4.83 -10.47
N LYS A 58 -13.83 -5.70 -10.13
CA LYS A 58 -14.59 -5.59 -8.87
C LYS A 58 -13.69 -5.54 -7.65
N LEU A 59 -12.70 -6.46 -7.57
CA LEU A 59 -11.73 -6.47 -6.49
C LEU A 59 -10.96 -5.15 -6.43
N ASP A 60 -10.39 -4.70 -7.55
CA ASP A 60 -9.55 -3.50 -7.61
C ASP A 60 -10.34 -2.24 -7.23
N VAL A 61 -11.58 -2.11 -7.71
CA VAL A 61 -12.47 -0.99 -7.36
C VAL A 61 -12.81 -0.96 -5.88
N ILE A 62 -13.16 -2.10 -5.27
CA ILE A 62 -13.42 -2.18 -3.82
C ILE A 62 -12.15 -1.84 -3.04
N PHE A 63 -11.01 -2.41 -3.45
CA PHE A 63 -9.71 -2.20 -2.82
C PHE A 63 -9.28 -0.73 -2.87
N ALA A 64 -9.40 -0.10 -4.04
CA ALA A 64 -9.07 1.31 -4.22
C ALA A 64 -10.01 2.25 -3.45
N SER A 65 -11.30 1.94 -3.43
CA SER A 65 -12.29 2.74 -2.70
C SER A 65 -11.92 2.85 -1.22
N ARG A 66 -11.41 1.78 -0.60
CA ARG A 66 -11.00 1.80 0.81
C ARG A 66 -9.91 2.83 1.10
N TYR A 67 -8.91 2.93 0.24
CA TYR A 67 -7.87 3.96 0.35
C TYR A 67 -8.41 5.37 0.10
N ILE A 68 -9.17 5.55 -0.98
CA ILE A 68 -9.74 6.85 -1.38
C ILE A 68 -10.66 7.38 -0.28
N ASP A 69 -11.51 6.52 0.29
CA ASP A 69 -12.43 6.87 1.37
C ASP A 69 -11.66 7.19 2.65
N ALA A 70 -10.63 6.40 3.01
CA ALA A 70 -9.78 6.66 4.17
C ALA A 70 -9.05 8.01 4.02
N TRP A 71 -8.50 8.31 2.83
CA TRP A 71 -7.86 9.59 2.56
C TRP A 71 -8.83 10.75 2.68
N SER A 72 -10.02 10.64 2.06
CA SER A 72 -11.06 11.66 2.12
C SER A 72 -11.53 11.89 3.56
N ALA A 73 -11.78 10.82 4.32
CA ALA A 73 -12.19 10.91 5.72
C ALA A 73 -11.12 11.57 6.59
N TYR A 74 -9.82 11.25 6.37
CA TYR A 74 -8.71 11.89 7.07
C TYR A 74 -8.65 13.40 6.80
N GLN A 75 -8.79 13.84 5.52
CA GLN A 75 -8.83 15.27 5.17
C GLN A 75 -9.99 16.00 5.85
N ASN A 76 -11.12 15.32 6.02
CA ASN A 76 -12.32 15.84 6.68
C ASN A 76 -12.31 15.63 8.21
N LYS A 77 -11.20 15.18 8.81
CA LYS A 77 -11.06 14.92 10.26
C LYS A 77 -12.09 13.91 10.79
N GLN A 78 -12.52 12.98 9.95
CA GLN A 78 -13.41 11.90 10.32
C GLN A 78 -12.61 10.69 10.82
N SER A 79 -13.30 9.76 11.50
CA SER A 79 -12.68 8.53 12.00
C SER A 79 -12.28 7.61 10.86
N ILE A 80 -11.07 7.06 10.93
CA ILE A 80 -10.51 6.06 10.01
C ILE A 80 -9.89 4.91 10.81
N SER A 81 -9.42 3.86 10.12
CA SER A 81 -8.66 2.78 10.76
C SER A 81 -7.37 3.30 11.39
N LYS A 82 -6.91 2.62 12.45
CA LYS A 82 -5.68 2.99 13.17
C LYS A 82 -4.45 2.90 12.26
N GLY A 83 -4.42 1.90 11.35
CA GLY A 83 -3.36 1.76 10.36
C GLY A 83 -3.28 2.97 9.44
N TRP A 84 -4.40 3.43 8.87
CA TRP A 84 -4.42 4.65 8.05
C TRP A 84 -4.13 5.89 8.85
N GLN A 85 -4.61 5.99 10.10
CA GLN A 85 -4.26 7.10 10.99
C GLN A 85 -2.74 7.18 11.20
N ALA A 86 -2.08 6.06 11.47
CA ALA A 86 -0.63 6.01 11.62
C ALA A 86 0.11 6.40 10.32
N ALA A 87 -0.35 5.89 9.16
CA ALA A 87 0.27 6.18 7.87
C ALA A 87 0.14 7.67 7.50
N PHE A 88 -1.06 8.25 7.59
CA PHE A 88 -1.28 9.63 7.19
C PHE A 88 -0.68 10.65 8.17
N SER A 89 -0.80 10.44 9.47
CA SER A 89 -0.19 11.34 10.46
C SER A 89 1.35 11.34 10.37
N SER A 90 1.95 10.20 10.03
CA SER A 90 3.39 10.11 9.81
C SER A 90 3.89 10.98 8.64
N CYS A 91 3.02 11.35 7.69
CA CYS A 91 3.38 12.22 6.57
C CYS A 91 3.76 13.65 7.01
N GLU A 92 3.38 14.06 8.21
CA GLU A 92 3.79 15.34 8.82
C GLU A 92 5.25 15.28 9.33
N ASN A 93 5.77 14.07 9.59
CA ASN A 93 7.14 13.89 10.07
C ASN A 93 8.15 13.93 8.91
N SER A 94 8.80 15.09 8.75
CA SER A 94 9.83 15.29 7.73
C SER A 94 11.12 14.51 7.99
N GLY A 95 11.29 13.93 9.17
CA GLY A 95 12.46 13.10 9.53
C GLY A 95 12.39 11.68 9.01
N LEU A 96 11.21 11.19 8.62
CA LEU A 96 11.06 9.88 8.00
C LEU A 96 11.54 9.91 6.54
N THR A 97 12.10 8.79 6.09
CA THR A 97 12.53 8.60 4.70
C THR A 97 11.33 8.38 3.77
N VAL A 98 11.52 8.62 2.47
CA VAL A 98 10.51 8.33 1.44
C VAL A 98 10.05 6.89 1.53
N ILE A 99 10.98 5.94 1.72
CA ILE A 99 10.64 4.52 1.81
C ILE A 99 9.79 4.20 3.05
N GLN A 100 10.04 4.85 4.21
CA GLN A 100 9.19 4.64 5.38
C GLN A 100 7.76 5.11 5.11
N HIS A 101 7.56 6.26 4.45
CA HIS A 101 6.23 6.73 4.06
C HIS A 101 5.55 5.76 3.09
N LEU A 102 6.27 5.23 2.10
CA LEU A 102 5.74 4.25 1.14
C LEU A 102 5.34 2.95 1.83
N ILE A 103 6.22 2.39 2.69
CA ILE A 103 5.94 1.13 3.39
C ILE A 103 4.78 1.28 4.38
N LEU A 104 4.61 2.44 5.03
CA LEU A 104 3.47 2.70 5.91
C LEU A 104 2.13 2.62 5.16
N GLY A 105 2.05 3.23 3.98
CA GLY A 105 0.88 3.10 3.12
C GLY A 105 0.66 1.67 2.62
N VAL A 106 1.72 1.05 2.10
CA VAL A 106 1.67 -0.34 1.61
C VAL A 106 1.27 -1.33 2.71
N ASN A 107 1.80 -1.17 3.93
CA ASN A 107 1.46 -2.01 5.08
C ASN A 107 -0.05 -1.98 5.37
N THR A 108 -0.63 -0.78 5.45
CA THR A 108 -2.07 -0.66 5.75
C THR A 108 -2.91 -1.16 4.58
N HIS A 109 -2.58 -0.74 3.37
CA HIS A 109 -3.36 -1.06 2.19
C HIS A 109 -3.36 -2.57 1.91
N ILE A 110 -2.20 -3.24 1.96
CA ILE A 110 -2.14 -4.68 1.68
C ILE A 110 -2.66 -5.50 2.87
N ASN A 111 -2.18 -5.27 4.09
CA ASN A 111 -2.55 -6.16 5.19
C ASN A 111 -3.99 -5.95 5.67
N LEU A 112 -4.55 -4.74 5.60
CA LEU A 112 -5.92 -4.46 6.03
C LEU A 112 -6.90 -4.41 4.85
N ASP A 113 -6.70 -3.44 3.93
CA ASP A 113 -7.70 -3.16 2.89
C ASP A 113 -7.83 -4.30 1.90
N LEU A 114 -6.73 -4.92 1.44
CA LEU A 114 -6.78 -6.03 0.50
C LEU A 114 -7.45 -7.27 1.12
N SER A 115 -7.22 -7.54 2.41
CA SER A 115 -7.91 -8.63 3.13
C SER A 115 -9.42 -8.47 3.06
N ILE A 116 -9.91 -7.26 3.31
CA ILE A 116 -11.33 -6.96 3.33
C ILE A 116 -11.90 -6.93 1.91
N ALA A 117 -11.19 -6.27 0.98
CA ALA A 117 -11.63 -6.13 -0.41
C ALA A 117 -11.74 -7.48 -1.13
N ALA A 118 -10.79 -8.40 -0.91
CA ALA A 118 -10.84 -9.74 -1.48
C ALA A 118 -12.04 -10.54 -0.96
N ALA A 119 -12.33 -10.46 0.35
CA ALA A 119 -13.52 -11.09 0.92
C ALA A 119 -14.80 -10.47 0.36
N ASP A 120 -14.89 -9.13 0.28
CA ASP A 120 -16.08 -8.41 -0.18
C ASP A 120 -16.32 -8.60 -1.68
N SER A 121 -15.27 -8.77 -2.48
CA SER A 121 -15.42 -9.03 -3.92
C SER A 121 -16.04 -10.39 -4.22
N CYS A 122 -15.94 -11.35 -3.28
CA CYS A 122 -16.40 -12.72 -3.42
C CYS A 122 -17.72 -13.01 -2.68
N VAL A 123 -18.48 -12.00 -2.24
CA VAL A 123 -19.80 -12.24 -1.62
C VAL A 123 -20.71 -12.98 -2.57
N GLY A 124 -21.20 -14.15 -2.13
CA GLY A 124 -22.06 -15.04 -2.94
C GLY A 124 -21.30 -15.92 -3.95
N ALA A 125 -19.95 -15.92 -3.92
CA ALA A 125 -19.09 -16.74 -4.76
C ALA A 125 -18.02 -17.44 -3.92
N ASN A 126 -17.34 -18.45 -4.50
CA ASN A 126 -16.22 -19.10 -3.84
C ASN A 126 -14.95 -18.23 -3.97
N ILE A 127 -14.37 -17.82 -2.84
CA ILE A 127 -13.14 -17.01 -2.84
C ILE A 127 -11.96 -17.74 -3.50
N LEU A 128 -11.92 -19.06 -3.47
CA LEU A 128 -10.85 -19.85 -4.09
C LEU A 128 -10.79 -19.67 -5.62
N ASP A 129 -11.91 -19.32 -6.26
CA ASP A 129 -11.93 -19.03 -7.72
C ASP A 129 -11.14 -17.76 -8.06
N LEU A 130 -10.91 -16.86 -7.08
CA LEU A 130 -10.11 -15.65 -7.24
C LEU A 130 -8.59 -15.92 -7.13
N GLN A 131 -8.18 -17.03 -6.53
CA GLN A 131 -6.79 -17.24 -6.08
C GLN A 131 -5.76 -17.08 -7.19
N SER A 132 -5.99 -17.68 -8.36
CA SER A 132 -5.04 -17.62 -9.49
C SER A 132 -4.80 -16.19 -9.96
N ASP A 133 -5.86 -15.41 -10.09
CA ASP A 133 -5.80 -14.02 -10.51
C ASP A 133 -5.19 -13.13 -9.42
N TYR A 134 -5.53 -13.39 -8.16
CA TYR A 134 -4.93 -12.73 -7.00
C TYR A 134 -3.41 -12.95 -6.94
N GLU A 135 -2.94 -14.17 -7.18
CA GLU A 135 -1.51 -14.50 -7.17
C GLU A 135 -0.77 -13.89 -8.37
N LYS A 136 -1.42 -13.77 -9.53
CA LYS A 136 -0.84 -13.15 -10.74
C LYS A 136 -0.40 -11.71 -10.50
N ILE A 137 -1.09 -10.96 -9.65
CA ILE A 137 -0.70 -9.61 -9.25
C ILE A 137 0.73 -9.57 -8.66
N ASN A 138 1.22 -10.66 -8.04
CA ASN A 138 2.58 -10.70 -7.52
C ASN A 138 3.64 -10.53 -8.63
N ASN A 139 3.37 -11.08 -9.81
CA ASN A 139 4.27 -10.95 -10.98
C ASN A 139 4.25 -9.52 -11.53
N ILE A 140 3.07 -8.90 -11.61
CA ILE A 140 2.91 -7.49 -12.02
C ILE A 140 3.67 -6.58 -11.05
N MET A 141 3.54 -6.83 -9.74
CA MET A 141 4.26 -6.05 -8.73
C MET A 141 5.78 -6.23 -8.84
N ALA A 142 6.25 -7.45 -9.06
CA ALA A 142 7.68 -7.73 -9.19
C ALA A 142 8.30 -7.01 -10.40
N SER A 143 7.61 -6.99 -11.55
CA SER A 143 8.07 -6.25 -12.74
C SER A 143 8.14 -4.75 -12.51
N LEU A 144 7.14 -4.17 -11.82
CA LEU A 144 7.11 -2.75 -11.48
C LEU A 144 8.20 -2.35 -10.47
N VAL A 145 8.50 -3.22 -9.51
CA VAL A 145 9.60 -2.96 -8.55
C VAL A 145 10.94 -2.87 -9.29
N ASN A 146 11.21 -3.78 -10.23
CA ASN A 146 12.45 -3.76 -11.01
C ASN A 146 12.54 -2.49 -11.87
N GLU A 147 11.48 -2.12 -12.58
CA GLU A 147 11.42 -0.90 -13.40
C GLU A 147 11.54 0.38 -12.54
N THR A 148 10.92 0.36 -11.36
CA THR A 148 10.96 1.48 -10.44
C THR A 148 12.33 1.64 -9.78
N GLN A 149 13.04 0.54 -9.49
CA GLN A 149 14.40 0.58 -8.96
C GLN A 149 15.35 1.31 -9.90
N GLU A 150 15.24 1.13 -11.21
CA GLU A 150 16.06 1.84 -12.18
C GLU A 150 15.77 3.35 -12.21
N LYS A 151 14.50 3.75 -12.13
CA LYS A 151 14.08 5.16 -12.11
C LYS A 151 14.33 5.85 -10.77
N LEU A 152 14.24 5.11 -9.68
CA LEU A 152 14.38 5.60 -8.31
C LEU A 152 15.76 5.31 -7.70
N THR A 153 16.79 5.01 -8.49
CA THR A 153 18.15 4.73 -7.99
C THR A 153 18.66 5.76 -6.98
N LYS A 154 18.24 7.01 -7.07
CA LYS A 154 18.59 8.08 -6.11
C LYS A 154 17.74 8.09 -4.83
N VAL A 155 16.60 7.40 -4.82
CA VAL A 155 15.70 7.30 -3.65
C VAL A 155 15.81 5.92 -2.98
N TRP A 156 16.08 4.87 -3.76
CA TRP A 156 16.05 3.46 -3.33
C TRP A 156 17.42 2.78 -3.22
N TRP A 157 18.46 3.30 -3.90
CA TRP A 157 19.80 2.68 -3.87
C TRP A 157 20.37 2.47 -2.44
N PRO A 158 20.08 3.34 -1.44
CA PRO A 158 20.57 3.10 -0.10
C PRO A 158 19.99 1.86 0.58
N LEU A 159 18.78 1.41 0.20
CA LEU A 159 18.17 0.19 0.74
C LEU A 159 18.91 -1.09 0.31
N ALA A 160 19.38 -1.15 -0.93
CA ALA A 160 20.21 -2.25 -1.40
C ALA A 160 21.56 -2.31 -0.65
N LEU A 161 22.03 -1.18 -0.14
CA LEU A 161 23.24 -1.11 0.69
C LEU A 161 22.96 -1.57 2.13
N ILE A 162 21.80 -1.21 2.69
CA ILE A 162 21.39 -1.58 4.05
C ILE A 162 21.14 -3.08 4.13
N SER A 163 20.45 -3.69 3.16
CA SER A 163 20.20 -5.14 3.14
C SER A 163 21.49 -5.98 3.10
N LYS A 164 22.61 -5.41 2.66
CA LYS A 164 23.95 -6.04 2.70
C LYS A 164 24.67 -5.89 4.04
N ILE A 165 24.26 -4.92 4.86
CA ILE A 165 24.98 -4.55 6.10
C ILE A 165 24.29 -5.14 7.34
N THR A 166 22.98 -5.37 7.30
CA THR A 166 22.20 -5.85 8.45
C THR A 166 21.93 -7.35 8.33
N ASN A 167 22.62 -8.12 9.19
CA ASN A 167 22.31 -9.54 9.45
C ASN A 167 21.19 -9.70 10.51
N ASP A 168 20.59 -8.64 10.99
CA ASP A 168 19.63 -8.68 12.10
C ASP A 168 18.19 -8.86 11.62
N ARG A 169 17.52 -9.85 12.21
CA ARG A 169 16.23 -10.41 11.81
C ARG A 169 15.00 -9.61 12.24
N ASP A 170 15.16 -8.50 12.95
CA ASP A 170 14.04 -7.81 13.62
C ASP A 170 13.56 -6.49 12.96
N ASP A 171 14.01 -6.18 11.74
CA ASP A 171 13.77 -4.88 11.12
C ASP A 171 12.57 -4.85 10.18
N ALA A 172 11.46 -4.31 10.67
CA ALA A 172 10.22 -4.18 9.91
C ALA A 172 10.37 -3.36 8.61
N VAL A 173 11.25 -2.36 8.60
CA VAL A 173 11.50 -1.53 7.40
C VAL A 173 12.30 -2.27 6.35
N ILE A 174 13.28 -3.08 6.78
CA ILE A 174 14.19 -3.80 5.86
C ILE A 174 13.61 -5.14 5.45
N ASN A 175 12.86 -5.80 6.33
CA ASN A 175 12.31 -7.14 6.13
C ASN A 175 10.85 -7.13 5.64
N PHE A 176 10.26 -5.95 5.37
CA PHE A 176 8.91 -5.89 4.84
C PHE A 176 8.86 -6.53 3.45
N SER A 177 8.16 -7.66 3.37
CA SER A 177 7.94 -8.37 2.11
C SER A 177 6.50 -8.21 1.63
N ILE A 178 6.32 -7.58 0.47
CA ILE A 178 5.00 -7.43 -0.16
C ILE A 178 4.36 -8.80 -0.43
N VAL A 179 5.16 -9.77 -0.87
CA VAL A 179 4.67 -11.14 -1.12
C VAL A 179 4.15 -11.79 0.17
N ALA A 180 4.89 -11.64 1.28
CA ALA A 180 4.45 -12.16 2.58
C ALA A 180 3.19 -11.45 3.07
N ALA A 181 3.12 -10.13 2.93
CA ALA A 181 1.94 -9.34 3.29
C ALA A 181 0.72 -9.77 2.47
N ARG A 182 0.87 -9.99 1.15
CA ARG A 182 -0.23 -10.46 0.30
C ARG A 182 -0.68 -11.88 0.65
N LYS A 183 0.25 -12.80 1.01
CA LYS A 183 -0.13 -14.13 1.50
C LYS A 183 -0.92 -14.06 2.80
N ALA A 184 -0.51 -13.20 3.73
CA ALA A 184 -1.26 -12.96 4.97
C ALA A 184 -2.64 -12.35 4.67
N ALA A 185 -2.71 -11.36 3.76
CA ALA A 185 -3.98 -10.76 3.34
C ALA A 185 -4.93 -11.79 2.70
N TRP A 186 -4.41 -12.72 1.90
CA TRP A 186 -5.20 -13.82 1.34
C TRP A 186 -5.79 -14.73 2.43
N ALA A 187 -4.96 -15.16 3.38
CA ALA A 187 -5.42 -15.99 4.50
C ALA A 187 -6.50 -15.27 5.34
N ASN A 188 -6.30 -13.97 5.59
CA ASN A 188 -7.29 -13.14 6.27
C ASN A 188 -8.58 -13.00 5.46
N ALA A 189 -8.50 -12.82 4.13
CA ALA A 189 -9.65 -12.74 3.26
C ALA A 189 -10.49 -14.03 3.29
N VAL A 190 -9.84 -15.20 3.23
CA VAL A 190 -10.51 -16.50 3.36
C VAL A 190 -11.21 -16.60 4.72
N ALA A 191 -10.56 -16.23 5.82
CA ALA A 191 -11.18 -16.24 7.14
C ALA A 191 -12.39 -15.29 7.22
N LEU A 192 -12.30 -14.11 6.62
CA LEU A 192 -13.37 -13.11 6.60
C LEU A 192 -14.61 -13.56 5.81
N THR A 193 -14.47 -14.41 4.78
CA THR A 193 -15.63 -14.93 4.04
C THR A 193 -16.47 -15.91 4.85
N HIS A 194 -15.90 -16.53 5.88
CA HIS A 194 -16.57 -17.51 6.72
C HIS A 194 -17.03 -16.92 8.08
N ALA A 195 -16.65 -15.68 8.40
CA ALA A 195 -17.00 -15.04 9.64
C ALA A 195 -18.42 -14.44 9.61
N ASP A 196 -19.19 -14.63 10.69
CA ASP A 196 -20.41 -13.86 10.91
C ASP A 196 -20.10 -12.37 11.17
N ASN A 197 -21.12 -11.52 11.18
CA ASN A 197 -20.93 -10.07 11.29
C ASN A 197 -20.15 -9.64 12.54
N ASN A 198 -20.37 -10.27 13.69
CA ASN A 198 -19.68 -9.93 14.93
C ASN A 198 -18.22 -10.42 14.91
N ALA A 199 -18.01 -11.68 14.50
CA ALA A 199 -16.66 -12.25 14.34
C ALA A 199 -15.86 -11.47 13.30
N ARG A 200 -16.50 -11.09 12.17
CA ARG A 200 -15.88 -10.28 11.12
C ARG A 200 -15.37 -8.94 11.64
N SER A 201 -16.18 -8.19 12.37
CA SER A 201 -15.79 -6.88 12.93
C SER A 201 -14.63 -7.02 13.90
N ASN A 202 -14.66 -8.02 14.80
CA ASN A 202 -13.59 -8.30 15.73
C ASN A 202 -12.29 -8.71 15.01
N TYR A 203 -12.40 -9.52 13.95
CA TYR A 203 -11.27 -9.97 13.15
C TYR A 203 -10.60 -8.80 12.42
N ILE A 204 -11.38 -7.91 11.78
CA ILE A 204 -10.89 -6.69 11.14
C ILE A 204 -10.17 -5.79 12.15
N ASN A 205 -10.72 -5.61 13.36
CA ASN A 205 -10.06 -4.85 14.42
C ASN A 205 -8.72 -5.49 14.84
N GLY A 206 -8.64 -6.81 14.86
CA GLY A 206 -7.40 -7.56 15.11
C GLY A 206 -6.34 -7.30 14.04
N ILE A 207 -6.74 -7.33 12.76
CA ILE A 207 -5.85 -7.01 11.63
C ILE A 207 -5.36 -5.56 11.76
N ASP A 208 -6.25 -4.59 12.01
CA ASP A 208 -5.91 -3.17 12.13
C ASP A 208 -4.93 -2.91 13.28
N ASN A 209 -5.09 -3.58 14.42
CA ASN A 209 -4.15 -3.51 15.54
C ASN A 209 -2.77 -4.08 15.16
N THR A 210 -2.72 -5.19 14.41
CA THR A 210 -1.48 -5.78 13.91
C THR A 210 -0.77 -4.84 12.94
N VAL A 211 -1.51 -4.27 11.99
CA VAL A 211 -1.03 -3.27 11.02
C VAL A 211 -0.45 -2.05 11.72
N THR A 212 -1.15 -1.56 12.76
CA THR A 212 -0.69 -0.44 13.59
C THR A 212 0.60 -0.77 14.33
N THR A 213 0.73 -1.99 14.84
CA THR A 213 1.96 -2.45 15.52
C THR A 213 3.14 -2.47 14.54
N ILE A 214 2.93 -2.96 13.32
CA ILE A 214 3.95 -2.93 12.26
C ILE A 214 4.28 -1.47 11.90
N ALA A 215 3.29 -0.60 11.74
CA ALA A 215 3.50 0.81 11.44
C ALA A 215 4.38 1.50 12.50
N ASN A 216 4.14 1.25 13.78
CA ASN A 216 4.96 1.80 14.87
C ASN A 216 6.42 1.34 14.79
N ARG A 217 6.68 0.10 14.38
CA ARG A 217 8.05 -0.41 14.16
C ARG A 217 8.70 0.21 12.93
N ILE A 218 7.94 0.48 11.86
CA ILE A 218 8.44 1.19 10.66
C ILE A 218 8.82 2.63 11.03
N ILE A 219 8.03 3.32 11.87
CA ILE A 219 8.30 4.68 12.33
C ILE A 219 9.50 4.72 13.27
N ASN A 220 9.61 3.75 14.17
CA ASN A 220 10.65 3.67 15.20
C ASN A 220 11.33 2.28 15.20
N PRO A 221 12.18 1.98 14.22
CA PRO A 221 12.78 0.64 14.07
C PRO A 221 13.96 0.37 15.02
N GLY A 222 14.22 1.24 16.00
CA GLY A 222 15.32 1.10 16.94
C GLY A 222 16.54 1.96 16.59
N TYR A 223 17.48 2.06 17.56
CA TYR A 223 18.57 3.04 17.51
C TYR A 223 19.48 2.89 16.28
N PHE A 224 19.93 1.68 16.00
CA PHE A 224 20.89 1.43 14.90
C PHE A 224 20.30 1.74 13.53
N ILE A 225 19.06 1.31 13.30
CA ILE A 225 18.40 1.54 12.02
C ILE A 225 17.98 2.99 11.86
N ASN A 226 17.52 3.63 12.92
CA ASN A 226 17.26 5.06 12.88
C ASN A 226 18.52 5.87 12.49
N ALA A 227 19.72 5.46 12.94
CA ALA A 227 20.95 6.12 12.52
C ALA A 227 21.21 5.96 11.01
N GLN A 228 20.99 4.77 10.46
CA GLN A 228 21.12 4.48 9.02
C GLN A 228 20.08 5.22 8.19
N LEU A 229 18.81 5.21 8.63
CA LEU A 229 17.72 5.93 7.98
C LEU A 229 17.97 7.45 7.94
N LYS A 230 18.54 8.03 9.01
CA LYS A 230 18.97 9.43 9.02
C LYS A 230 20.05 9.74 8.00
N MET A 231 20.96 8.83 7.73
CA MET A 231 21.97 8.99 6.66
C MET A 231 21.30 8.96 5.28
N ILE A 232 20.40 8.02 5.05
CA ILE A 232 19.61 7.93 3.81
C ILE A 232 18.83 9.22 3.61
N LYS A 233 18.14 9.69 4.67
CA LYS A 233 17.33 10.90 4.62
C LYS A 233 18.08 12.13 4.14
N ARG A 234 19.37 12.26 4.48
CA ARG A 234 20.23 13.37 4.02
C ARG A 234 20.53 13.33 2.52
N CYS A 235 20.39 12.15 1.89
CA CYS A 235 20.63 11.96 0.45
C CYS A 235 19.35 12.08 -0.38
N GLU A 236 18.17 12.11 0.25
CA GLU A 236 16.89 12.23 -0.43
C GLU A 236 16.64 13.67 -0.90
N TYR A 237 15.85 13.82 -1.96
CA TYR A 237 15.32 15.13 -2.35
C TYR A 237 14.38 15.67 -1.25
N SER A 238 14.59 16.95 -0.90
CA SER A 238 13.72 17.66 0.06
C SER A 238 12.40 18.12 -0.57
N ASP A 239 12.36 18.29 -1.87
CA ASP A 239 11.16 18.71 -2.62
C ASP A 239 10.19 17.55 -2.77
N VAL A 240 9.08 17.65 -2.02
CA VAL A 240 8.01 16.64 -2.00
C VAL A 240 7.39 16.44 -3.37
N LYS A 241 7.11 17.53 -4.11
CA LYS A 241 6.52 17.47 -5.44
C LYS A 241 7.42 16.71 -6.41
N ARG A 242 8.72 17.00 -6.38
CA ARG A 242 9.71 16.29 -7.20
C ARG A 242 9.72 14.79 -6.89
N VAL A 243 9.67 14.41 -5.61
CA VAL A 243 9.63 12.99 -5.22
C VAL A 243 8.35 12.31 -5.72
N ILE A 244 7.19 12.96 -5.59
CA ILE A 244 5.93 12.44 -6.14
C ILE A 244 6.05 12.18 -7.64
N GLN A 245 6.61 13.12 -8.40
CA GLN A 245 6.78 13.01 -9.86
C GLN A 245 7.77 11.91 -10.26
N LEU A 246 8.76 11.60 -9.42
CA LEU A 246 9.69 10.48 -9.66
C LEU A 246 9.04 9.12 -9.40
N ILE A 247 8.06 9.06 -8.48
CA ILE A 247 7.33 7.83 -8.16
C ILE A 247 6.23 7.57 -9.19
N LYS A 248 5.55 8.62 -9.66
CA LYS A 248 4.46 8.57 -10.64
C LYS A 248 4.93 8.05 -12.01
#